data_ed09b2512cb290de76add02d876260ef
#
_entry.id   ed09b2512cb290de76add02d876260ef
#
_cell.length_a   1.000
_cell.length_b   1.000
_cell.length_c   1.000
_cell.angle_alpha   90.00
_cell.angle_beta   90.00
_cell.angle_gamma   90.00
#
_symmetry.space_group_name_H-M   'P 1'
#
loop_
_entity.id
_entity.type
_entity.pdbx_description
1 polymer ?
#
loop_
_entity_poly.entity_id
_entity_poly.type
_entity_poly.pdbx_seq_one_letter_code
_entity_poly.pdbx_strand_id
1 'polypeptide(L)'
;MKRFAFIVLVLACLVSCKTDLTDIESRITEVENQGKTLDNRIKQLNDESQRLSAEITELQKKSDELAKRSDELSNRSDELEASSKELLAELDSLRKQSLDLAEEILALQKEGQALQDSLGNLDIENNLLVEEWYTLQELIDQSQKALDQLSAKINQTEPKLLHMEFLASENPLQLVEDAECEIIGDSAVECRVLNLMSAKMLIPRIRFAGDYVTIDGQEVVSSKTVFDFSYERILVVHSGEQTKEYTVTVSAYTGLPTLWAETTGRSLKEANYYYKGTFSLVDNVGYEGEGSLPETAGRIMAQGTLRYYTKKVGNSVETAWGKNDYRMTFSKAVSLLDMPSHTDWELNPNVYDITMLHNQTAFFMSQMSKLDYTPRFRYVDLMFNGRYFGTYLLGEYLSVGLTRVNVGEDGFILSIGSLTSGSSFRTDYLEQPVSVLYPTSQSALVVNYIANVVREAEGVLFSSRFADESYGWRYYMDENSFVDWYLINEIAKNQSGAFNSSCIMSYRRGGKLKMGPVWDFEKAFGDAGSTGSSGFIIKNVSWYKRLFKDPAFVAKVKERFAYYYEHQDDILKSINENAQYLKYAIQEDDTKWDTFLKYKTSEDNTWVLYQGQVSSMKSWLTERMRWLKDQFDAM
;
A
#
# COMPACT_ATOMS: atom_id res chain seq x y z
N MET A 1 -89.82 11.16 22.68
CA MET A 1 -91.26 11.25 23.04
C MET A 1 -91.56 11.96 24.40
N LYS A 2 -90.77 11.86 25.47
CA LYS A 2 -91.04 12.54 26.77
C LYS A 2 -90.80 14.04 26.74
N ARG A 3 -90.06 14.63 25.87
CA ARG A 3 -89.82 16.12 25.75
C ARG A 3 -90.84 16.81 24.89
N PHE A 4 -91.56 16.15 24.04
CA PHE A 4 -92.65 16.72 23.22
C PHE A 4 -93.95 16.91 24.05
N ALA A 5 -94.16 16.00 24.99
CA ALA A 5 -95.36 16.12 25.91
C ALA A 5 -95.26 17.31 26.86
N PHE A 6 -94.06 17.76 27.25
CA PHE A 6 -93.86 18.91 28.14
C PHE A 6 -94.08 20.24 27.40
N ILE A 7 -93.77 20.34 26.15
CA ILE A 7 -93.98 21.53 25.32
C ILE A 7 -95.47 21.73 25.02
N VAL A 8 -96.21 20.63 24.81
CA VAL A 8 -97.65 20.71 24.57
C VAL A 8 -98.46 21.13 25.87
N LEU A 9 -97.95 20.76 27.04
CA LEU A 9 -98.60 21.15 28.35
C LEU A 9 -98.34 22.62 28.64
N VAL A 10 -97.24 23.20 28.27
CA VAL A 10 -96.96 24.64 28.49
C VAL A 10 -97.77 25.50 27.53
N LEU A 11 -98.07 25.04 26.33
CA LEU A 11 -98.91 25.75 25.34
C LEU A 11 -100.39 25.74 25.73
N ALA A 12 -100.88 24.75 26.51
CA ALA A 12 -102.27 24.71 26.94
C ALA A 12 -102.61 25.71 28.11
N CYS A 13 -101.64 26.16 28.87
CA CYS A 13 -101.84 27.14 29.98
C CYS A 13 -101.78 28.60 29.53
N LEU A 14 -101.39 28.92 28.29
CA LEU A 14 -101.22 30.29 27.82
C LEU A 14 -102.41 30.84 27.00
N VAL A 15 -103.48 30.07 26.86
CA VAL A 15 -104.72 30.54 26.15
C VAL A 15 -105.67 31.34 27.01
N SER A 16 -105.33 31.68 28.26
CA SER A 16 -106.22 32.41 29.15
C SER A 16 -105.75 33.82 29.54
N CYS A 17 -104.83 34.44 28.86
CA CYS A 17 -104.52 35.85 29.05
C CYS A 17 -104.31 36.52 27.72
N LYS A 18 -105.05 37.63 27.45
CA LYS A 18 -104.88 38.53 26.34
C LYS A 18 -103.39 38.99 26.25
N THR A 19 -102.56 38.32 25.59
CA THR A 19 -101.21 38.77 25.18
C THR A 19 -101.14 38.66 23.68
N ASP A 20 -100.56 39.70 23.12
CA ASP A 20 -100.45 39.95 21.67
C ASP A 20 -99.82 38.67 20.95
N LEU A 21 -100.62 38.14 20.01
CA LEU A 21 -100.21 36.93 19.28
C LEU A 21 -98.83 37.10 18.57
N THR A 22 -98.49 38.32 18.23
CA THR A 22 -97.22 38.67 17.58
C THR A 22 -96.00 38.48 18.47
N ASP A 23 -96.15 38.69 19.78
CA ASP A 23 -95.01 38.46 20.72
C ASP A 23 -94.81 36.98 20.95
N ILE A 24 -95.88 36.18 20.96
CA ILE A 24 -95.84 34.72 21.10
C ILE A 24 -95.18 34.07 19.81
N GLU A 25 -95.57 34.51 18.61
CA GLU A 25 -94.94 34.04 17.34
C GLU A 25 -93.45 34.39 17.23
N SER A 26 -93.08 35.62 17.68
CA SER A 26 -91.68 36.03 17.75
C SER A 26 -90.87 35.16 18.73
N ARG A 27 -91.39 34.86 19.90
CA ARG A 27 -90.74 33.99 20.89
C ARG A 27 -90.74 32.53 20.46
N ILE A 28 -91.74 32.06 19.76
CA ILE A 28 -91.70 30.72 19.15
C ILE A 28 -90.59 30.64 18.08
N THR A 29 -90.53 31.65 17.19
CA THR A 29 -89.45 31.71 16.17
C THR A 29 -88.06 31.78 16.80
N GLU A 30 -87.92 32.50 17.88
CA GLU A 30 -86.64 32.58 18.60
C GLU A 30 -86.28 31.25 19.28
N VAL A 31 -87.24 30.54 19.88
CA VAL A 31 -87.04 29.21 20.45
C VAL A 31 -86.72 28.15 19.34
N GLU A 32 -87.41 28.23 18.17
CA GLU A 32 -87.06 27.37 17.04
C GLU A 32 -85.63 27.60 16.48
N ASN A 33 -85.22 28.89 16.41
CA ASN A 33 -83.86 29.23 16.01
C ASN A 33 -82.80 28.78 17.05
N GLN A 34 -83.12 28.93 18.32
CA GLN A 34 -82.28 28.38 19.39
C GLN A 34 -82.23 26.85 19.33
N GLY A 35 -83.37 26.18 19.02
CA GLY A 35 -83.44 24.75 18.81
C GLY A 35 -82.55 24.30 17.67
N LYS A 36 -82.64 24.97 16.53
CA LYS A 36 -81.74 24.67 15.36
C LYS A 36 -80.28 24.91 15.69
N THR A 37 -79.98 25.94 16.46
CA THR A 37 -78.60 26.22 16.89
C THR A 37 -78.11 25.14 17.85
N LEU A 38 -78.97 24.65 18.75
CA LEU A 38 -78.64 23.53 19.65
C LEU A 38 -78.42 22.22 18.90
N ASP A 39 -79.26 21.89 17.92
CA ASP A 39 -79.15 20.72 17.12
C ASP A 39 -77.82 20.71 16.28
N ASN A 40 -77.49 21.88 15.73
CA ASN A 40 -76.19 22.03 15.05
C ASN A 40 -75.01 21.85 16.01
N ARG A 41 -75.13 22.33 17.23
CA ARG A 41 -74.11 22.19 18.29
C ARG A 41 -73.98 20.73 18.76
N ILE A 42 -75.14 20.05 18.91
CA ILE A 42 -75.14 18.59 19.21
C ILE A 42 -74.53 17.81 18.11
N LYS A 43 -74.78 18.14 16.83
CA LYS A 43 -74.17 17.50 15.72
C LYS A 43 -72.64 17.70 15.69
N GLN A 44 -72.23 18.95 15.92
CA GLN A 44 -70.78 19.26 16.02
C GLN A 44 -70.07 18.48 17.15
N LEU A 45 -70.74 18.43 18.35
CA LEU A 45 -70.21 17.65 19.46
C LEU A 45 -70.19 16.15 19.23
N ASN A 46 -71.12 15.60 18.46
CA ASN A 46 -71.13 14.22 18.08
C ASN A 46 -70.00 13.92 17.10
N ASP A 47 -69.77 14.78 16.10
CA ASP A 47 -68.70 14.67 15.13
C ASP A 47 -67.32 14.76 15.83
N GLU A 48 -67.22 15.70 16.80
CA GLU A 48 -65.97 15.84 17.58
C GLU A 48 -65.75 14.65 18.54
N SER A 49 -66.82 14.10 19.11
CA SER A 49 -66.75 12.87 19.92
C SER A 49 -66.33 11.64 19.11
N GLN A 50 -66.82 11.52 17.88
CA GLN A 50 -66.37 10.43 16.97
C GLN A 50 -64.92 10.58 16.57
N ARG A 51 -64.48 11.82 16.29
CA ARG A 51 -63.07 12.11 15.99
C ARG A 51 -62.16 11.78 17.17
N LEU A 52 -62.51 12.23 18.39
CA LEU A 52 -61.77 11.92 19.60
C LEU A 52 -61.72 10.41 19.88
N SER A 53 -62.81 9.68 19.63
CA SER A 53 -62.84 8.22 19.76
C SER A 53 -61.88 7.51 18.77
N ALA A 54 -61.80 8.02 17.54
CA ALA A 54 -60.85 7.54 16.54
C ALA A 54 -59.40 7.83 16.95
N GLU A 55 -59.12 9.04 17.44
CA GLU A 55 -57.80 9.42 17.94
C GLU A 55 -57.37 8.58 19.16
N ILE A 56 -58.29 8.29 20.07
CA ILE A 56 -58.04 7.39 21.23
C ILE A 56 -57.67 5.99 20.75
N THR A 57 -58.37 5.46 19.74
CA THR A 57 -58.09 4.13 19.19
C THR A 57 -56.70 4.08 18.53
N GLU A 58 -56.33 5.15 17.82
CA GLU A 58 -55.01 5.26 17.22
C GLU A 58 -53.90 5.40 18.26
N LEU A 59 -54.13 6.15 19.31
CA LEU A 59 -53.18 6.27 20.44
C LEU A 59 -53.01 4.96 21.19
N GLN A 60 -54.08 4.19 21.37
CA GLN A 60 -54.02 2.85 21.96
C GLN A 60 -53.15 1.94 21.11
N LYS A 61 -53.35 1.94 19.79
CA LYS A 61 -52.52 1.15 18.87
C LYS A 61 -51.04 1.54 18.95
N LYS A 62 -50.73 2.83 19.00
CA LYS A 62 -49.36 3.32 19.20
C LYS A 62 -48.76 2.92 20.54
N SER A 63 -49.61 2.90 21.60
CA SER A 63 -49.19 2.44 22.92
C SER A 63 -48.81 0.95 22.91
N ASP A 64 -49.61 0.13 22.24
CA ASP A 64 -49.33 -1.31 22.11
C ASP A 64 -48.05 -1.60 21.28
N GLU A 65 -47.84 -0.82 20.19
CA GLU A 65 -46.61 -0.86 19.43
C GLU A 65 -45.38 -0.45 20.25
N LEU A 66 -45.51 0.59 21.09
CA LEU A 66 -44.44 1.01 21.99
C LEU A 66 -44.15 -0.02 23.09
N ALA A 67 -45.18 -0.68 23.64
CA ALA A 67 -45.01 -1.75 24.60
C ALA A 67 -44.24 -2.93 23.98
N LYS A 68 -44.60 -3.32 22.75
CA LYS A 68 -43.87 -4.37 22.01
C LYS A 68 -42.44 -4.01 21.75
N ARG A 69 -42.14 -2.76 21.33
CA ARG A 69 -40.77 -2.27 21.17
C ARG A 69 -39.98 -2.24 22.47
N SER A 70 -40.65 -1.93 23.59
CA SER A 70 -40.03 -1.97 24.91
C SER A 70 -39.59 -3.39 25.29
N ASP A 71 -40.44 -4.39 25.01
CA ASP A 71 -40.12 -5.79 25.27
C ASP A 71 -38.95 -6.28 24.36
N GLU A 72 -38.98 -5.88 23.07
CA GLU A 72 -37.88 -6.17 22.13
C GLU A 72 -36.57 -5.54 22.59
N LEU A 73 -36.59 -4.31 23.11
CA LEU A 73 -35.42 -3.64 23.66
C LEU A 73 -34.91 -4.29 24.94
N SER A 74 -35.83 -4.75 25.81
CA SER A 74 -35.46 -5.49 27.03
C SER A 74 -34.74 -6.81 26.67
N ASN A 75 -35.28 -7.58 25.73
CA ASN A 75 -34.67 -8.83 25.28
C ASN A 75 -33.28 -8.58 24.68
N ARG A 76 -33.13 -7.53 23.88
CA ARG A 76 -31.84 -7.13 23.33
C ARG A 76 -30.85 -6.67 24.39
N SER A 77 -31.31 -6.04 25.46
CA SER A 77 -30.46 -5.68 26.61
C SER A 77 -29.95 -6.91 27.33
N ASP A 78 -30.79 -7.93 27.51
CA ASP A 78 -30.41 -9.18 28.14
C ASP A 78 -29.42 -9.98 27.29
N GLU A 79 -29.61 -9.99 25.96
CA GLU A 79 -28.65 -10.58 25.01
C GLU A 79 -27.29 -9.87 25.04
N LEU A 80 -27.28 -8.53 25.11
CA LEU A 80 -26.06 -7.75 25.23
C LEU A 80 -25.36 -7.97 26.57
N GLU A 81 -26.11 -8.13 27.66
CA GLU A 81 -25.53 -8.43 28.96
C GLU A 81 -24.88 -9.84 28.99
N ALA A 82 -25.54 -10.82 28.36
CA ALA A 82 -24.99 -12.17 28.20
C ALA A 82 -23.71 -12.16 27.38
N SER A 83 -23.71 -11.48 26.23
CA SER A 83 -22.54 -11.32 25.36
C SER A 83 -21.40 -10.57 26.04
N SER A 84 -21.71 -9.57 26.85
CA SER A 84 -20.72 -8.84 27.65
C SER A 84 -20.04 -9.72 28.71
N LYS A 85 -20.79 -10.64 29.34
CA LYS A 85 -20.24 -11.60 30.30
C LYS A 85 -19.33 -12.62 29.61
N GLU A 86 -19.70 -13.05 28.41
CA GLU A 86 -18.89 -13.97 27.61
C GLU A 86 -17.58 -13.33 27.20
N LEU A 87 -17.62 -12.08 26.70
CA LEU A 87 -16.43 -11.31 26.36
C LEU A 87 -15.51 -11.04 27.55
N LEU A 88 -16.06 -10.80 28.73
CA LEU A 88 -15.27 -10.63 29.94
C LEU A 88 -14.55 -11.94 30.34
N ALA A 89 -15.21 -13.07 30.19
CA ALA A 89 -14.59 -14.37 30.46
C ALA A 89 -13.46 -14.69 29.45
N GLU A 90 -13.66 -14.32 28.19
CA GLU A 90 -12.63 -14.46 27.16
C GLU A 90 -11.44 -13.52 27.42
N LEU A 91 -11.70 -12.30 27.85
CA LEU A 91 -10.67 -11.34 28.23
C LEU A 91 -9.83 -11.84 29.43
N ASP A 92 -10.47 -12.43 30.45
CA ASP A 92 -9.78 -13.02 31.58
C ASP A 92 -8.93 -14.24 31.17
N SER A 93 -9.41 -15.03 30.22
CA SER A 93 -8.65 -16.14 29.63
C SER A 93 -7.42 -15.64 28.87
N LEU A 94 -7.57 -14.61 28.03
CA LEU A 94 -6.47 -14.00 27.30
C LEU A 94 -5.46 -13.34 28.22
N ARG A 95 -5.92 -12.74 29.32
CA ARG A 95 -5.04 -12.13 30.34
C ARG A 95 -4.20 -13.19 31.05
N LYS A 96 -4.78 -14.36 31.31
CA LYS A 96 -4.04 -15.49 31.87
C LYS A 96 -2.99 -16.02 30.89
N GLN A 97 -3.38 -16.21 29.64
CA GLN A 97 -2.44 -16.63 28.58
C GLN A 97 -1.29 -15.62 28.39
N SER A 98 -1.58 -14.32 28.51
CA SER A 98 -0.56 -13.27 28.44
C SER A 98 0.43 -13.32 29.61
N LEU A 99 -0.04 -13.68 30.82
CA LEU A 99 0.82 -13.87 31.99
C LEU A 99 1.70 -15.12 31.84
N ASP A 100 1.12 -16.22 31.39
CA ASP A 100 1.84 -17.47 31.13
C ASP A 100 2.92 -17.25 30.05
N LEU A 101 2.61 -16.49 28.99
CA LEU A 101 3.57 -16.10 27.95
C LEU A 101 4.70 -15.20 28.50
N ALA A 102 4.37 -14.29 29.42
CA ALA A 102 5.37 -13.42 30.04
C ALA A 102 6.35 -14.21 30.91
N GLU A 103 5.87 -15.25 31.61
CA GLU A 103 6.74 -16.17 32.36
C GLU A 103 7.65 -16.99 31.45
N GLU A 104 7.10 -17.45 30.29
CA GLU A 104 7.86 -18.17 29.28
C GLU A 104 8.94 -17.31 28.63
N ILE A 105 8.63 -16.04 28.33
CA ILE A 105 9.60 -15.05 27.85
C ILE A 105 10.72 -14.82 28.87
N LEU A 106 10.38 -14.74 30.15
CA LEU A 106 11.37 -14.57 31.21
C LEU A 106 12.29 -15.79 31.35
N ALA A 107 11.74 -16.99 31.16
CA ALA A 107 12.53 -18.23 31.12
C ALA A 107 13.48 -18.26 29.93
N LEU A 108 12.97 -17.90 28.72
CA LEU A 108 13.76 -17.81 27.50
C LEU A 108 14.84 -16.72 27.58
N GLN A 109 14.58 -15.61 28.27
CA GLN A 109 15.59 -14.57 28.49
C GLN A 109 16.73 -15.08 29.39
N LYS A 110 16.41 -15.91 30.41
CA LYS A 110 17.44 -16.55 31.27
C LYS A 110 18.26 -17.59 30.51
N GLU A 111 17.59 -18.38 29.66
CA GLU A 111 18.30 -19.32 28.77
C GLU A 111 19.15 -18.56 27.74
N GLY A 112 18.65 -17.48 27.18
CA GLY A 112 19.40 -16.61 26.28
C GLY A 112 20.65 -16.01 26.93
N GLN A 113 20.55 -15.59 28.21
CA GLN A 113 21.71 -15.09 28.95
C GLN A 113 22.72 -16.20 29.24
N ALA A 114 22.26 -17.39 29.61
CA ALA A 114 23.14 -18.54 29.84
C ALA A 114 23.83 -19.01 28.54
N LEU A 115 23.12 -18.91 27.40
CA LEU A 115 23.68 -19.14 26.06
C LEU A 115 24.71 -18.06 25.69
N GLN A 116 24.45 -16.80 26.04
CA GLN A 116 25.37 -15.68 25.78
C GLN A 116 26.64 -15.80 26.60
N ASP A 117 26.53 -16.23 27.86
CA ASP A 117 27.67 -16.54 28.72
C ASP A 117 28.46 -17.76 28.20
N SER A 118 27.76 -18.77 27.66
CA SER A 118 28.38 -19.93 27.00
C SER A 118 29.05 -19.57 25.68
N LEU A 119 28.44 -18.65 24.89
CA LEU A 119 29.04 -18.08 23.68
C LEU A 119 30.31 -17.28 24.00
N GLY A 120 30.30 -16.50 25.11
CA GLY A 120 31.50 -15.78 25.56
C GLY A 120 32.64 -16.72 25.93
N ASN A 121 32.35 -17.88 26.50
CA ASN A 121 33.36 -18.92 26.78
C ASN A 121 33.80 -19.63 25.47
N LEU A 122 32.86 -19.90 24.54
CA LEU A 122 33.16 -20.43 23.23
C LEU A 122 34.00 -19.46 22.38
N ASP A 123 33.80 -18.14 22.52
CA ASP A 123 34.60 -17.12 21.82
C ASP A 123 36.08 -17.15 22.31
N ILE A 124 36.30 -17.43 23.56
CA ILE A 124 37.67 -17.59 24.12
C ILE A 124 38.30 -18.88 23.58
N GLU A 125 37.55 -20.00 23.56
CA GLU A 125 38.00 -21.26 22.98
C GLU A 125 38.16 -21.15 21.44
N ASN A 126 37.27 -20.40 20.77
CA ASN A 126 37.31 -20.18 19.32
C ASN A 126 38.52 -19.32 18.92
N ASN A 127 38.89 -18.33 19.73
CA ASN A 127 40.10 -17.54 19.50
C ASN A 127 41.37 -18.37 19.61
N LEU A 128 41.40 -19.33 20.56
CA LEU A 128 42.50 -20.29 20.68
C LEU A 128 42.51 -21.27 19.50
N LEU A 129 41.34 -21.76 19.08
CA LEU A 129 41.18 -22.61 17.91
C LEU A 129 41.51 -21.87 16.61
N VAL A 130 41.19 -20.57 16.52
CA VAL A 130 41.57 -19.72 15.39
C VAL A 130 43.08 -19.53 15.30
N GLU A 131 43.78 -19.34 16.40
CA GLU A 131 45.24 -19.29 16.39
C GLU A 131 45.87 -20.67 16.02
N GLU A 132 45.31 -21.78 16.54
CA GLU A 132 45.69 -23.11 16.10
C GLU A 132 45.35 -23.38 14.64
N TRP A 133 44.19 -22.88 14.16
CA TRP A 133 43.75 -22.98 12.79
C TRP A 133 44.68 -22.19 11.84
N TYR A 134 45.08 -20.97 12.20
CA TYR A 134 46.07 -20.21 11.43
C TYR A 134 47.41 -20.93 11.35
N THR A 135 47.82 -21.54 12.46
CA THR A 135 49.08 -22.33 12.48
C THR A 135 48.96 -23.59 11.66
N LEU A 136 47.80 -24.27 11.67
CA LEU A 136 47.49 -25.41 10.82
C LEU A 136 47.37 -25.00 9.32
N GLN A 137 46.75 -23.83 9.06
CA GLN A 137 46.65 -23.29 7.72
C GLN A 137 48.02 -22.98 7.11
N GLU A 138 48.91 -22.38 7.90
CA GLU A 138 50.30 -22.13 7.50
C GLU A 138 51.05 -23.44 7.22
N LEU A 139 50.85 -24.49 8.02
CA LEU A 139 51.41 -25.82 7.81
C LEU A 139 50.80 -26.53 6.60
N ILE A 140 49.49 -26.35 6.38
CA ILE A 140 48.79 -26.87 5.19
C ILE A 140 49.30 -26.15 3.92
N ASP A 141 49.42 -24.81 3.95
CA ASP A 141 49.98 -24.05 2.83
C ASP A 141 51.43 -24.39 2.54
N GLN A 142 52.25 -24.65 3.56
CA GLN A 142 53.61 -25.13 3.40
C GLN A 142 53.64 -26.56 2.85
N SER A 143 52.76 -27.45 3.33
CA SER A 143 52.64 -28.83 2.84
C SER A 143 52.07 -28.86 1.42
N GLN A 144 51.09 -28.00 1.11
CA GLN A 144 50.53 -27.85 -0.22
C GLN A 144 51.59 -27.33 -1.21
N LYS A 145 52.38 -26.31 -0.81
CA LYS A 145 53.51 -25.82 -1.61
C LYS A 145 54.57 -26.89 -1.87
N ALA A 146 54.85 -27.72 -0.87
CA ALA A 146 55.77 -28.85 -1.02
C ALA A 146 55.18 -29.96 -1.93
N LEU A 147 53.88 -30.24 -1.81
CA LEU A 147 53.16 -31.16 -2.70
C LEU A 147 53.09 -30.62 -4.14
N ASP A 148 52.83 -29.33 -4.32
CA ASP A 148 52.75 -28.67 -5.62
C ASP A 148 54.15 -28.68 -6.31
N GLN A 149 55.23 -28.45 -5.53
CA GLN A 149 56.60 -28.58 -6.01
C GLN A 149 56.98 -30.02 -6.36
N LEU A 150 56.46 -31.01 -5.63
CA LEU A 150 56.66 -32.44 -5.95
C LEU A 150 55.81 -32.86 -7.16
N SER A 151 54.58 -32.37 -7.26
CA SER A 151 53.65 -32.63 -8.36
C SER A 151 54.14 -32.02 -9.67
N ALA A 152 54.70 -30.80 -9.63
CA ALA A 152 55.35 -30.15 -10.77
C ALA A 152 56.59 -30.90 -11.28
N LYS A 153 57.22 -31.70 -10.43
CA LYS A 153 58.35 -32.54 -10.80
C LYS A 153 57.96 -33.91 -11.37
N ILE A 154 56.73 -34.38 -11.17
CA ILE A 154 56.31 -35.75 -11.47
C ILE A 154 55.34 -35.83 -12.67
N ASN A 155 54.55 -34.79 -12.93
CA ASN A 155 53.61 -34.78 -14.07
C ASN A 155 53.44 -33.35 -14.58
N GLN A 156 53.37 -33.15 -15.91
CA GLN A 156 52.78 -31.96 -16.52
C GLN A 156 51.29 -31.99 -16.16
N THR A 157 50.95 -31.27 -15.13
CA THR A 157 49.54 -31.18 -14.65
C THR A 157 48.75 -30.38 -15.66
N GLU A 158 47.64 -30.93 -16.13
CA GLU A 158 46.72 -30.21 -16.99
C GLU A 158 46.28 -28.91 -16.27
N PRO A 159 46.44 -27.72 -16.87
CA PRO A 159 46.11 -26.47 -16.22
C PRO A 159 44.63 -26.40 -15.94
N LYS A 160 44.26 -26.15 -14.68
CA LYS A 160 42.87 -26.12 -14.24
C LYS A 160 42.65 -25.15 -13.08
N LEU A 161 41.56 -24.34 -13.16
CA LEU A 161 41.05 -23.59 -12.02
C LEU A 161 40.32 -24.58 -11.10
N LEU A 162 40.66 -24.60 -9.83
CA LEU A 162 40.09 -25.50 -8.83
C LEU A 162 39.03 -24.79 -7.98
N HIS A 163 39.25 -23.51 -7.66
CA HIS A 163 38.35 -22.71 -6.81
C HIS A 163 38.67 -21.23 -6.99
N MET A 164 37.63 -20.41 -6.90
CA MET A 164 37.74 -18.96 -6.84
C MET A 164 36.69 -18.43 -5.87
N GLU A 165 37.06 -17.49 -5.03
CA GLU A 165 36.20 -16.83 -4.05
C GLU A 165 36.66 -15.40 -3.81
N PHE A 166 35.78 -14.58 -3.24
CA PHE A 166 36.09 -13.25 -2.73
C PHE A 166 35.72 -13.18 -1.25
N LEU A 167 36.71 -13.00 -0.39
CA LEU A 167 36.48 -12.88 1.05
C LEU A 167 36.19 -11.44 1.45
N ALA A 168 35.18 -11.22 2.29
CA ALA A 168 34.84 -9.91 2.84
C ALA A 168 36.00 -9.34 3.68
N SER A 169 36.76 -10.18 4.38
CA SER A 169 37.94 -9.77 5.14
C SER A 169 39.07 -9.22 4.28
N GLU A 170 39.19 -9.66 3.02
CA GLU A 170 40.17 -9.19 2.03
C GLU A 170 39.62 -8.03 1.18
N ASN A 171 38.28 -7.83 1.19
CA ASN A 171 37.56 -6.81 0.43
C ASN A 171 36.63 -5.94 1.32
N PRO A 172 37.10 -5.39 2.45
CA PRO A 172 36.24 -4.86 3.50
C PRO A 172 35.44 -3.60 3.11
N LEU A 173 35.84 -2.90 2.05
CA LEU A 173 35.12 -1.74 1.52
C LEU A 173 34.16 -2.09 0.36
N GLN A 174 34.25 -3.33 -0.15
CA GLN A 174 33.54 -3.76 -1.33
C GLN A 174 32.47 -4.80 -1.01
N LEU A 175 32.78 -5.72 -0.10
CA LEU A 175 31.94 -6.85 0.24
C LEU A 175 31.48 -6.79 1.70
N VAL A 176 30.27 -7.28 1.97
CA VAL A 176 29.71 -7.44 3.32
C VAL A 176 29.71 -8.88 3.79
N GLU A 177 29.87 -9.82 2.87
CA GLU A 177 29.96 -11.26 3.14
C GLU A 177 30.90 -11.90 2.11
N ASP A 178 31.37 -13.11 2.42
CA ASP A 178 32.20 -13.90 1.50
C ASP A 178 31.33 -14.36 0.33
N ALA A 179 31.95 -14.37 -0.87
CA ALA A 179 31.28 -14.80 -2.09
C ALA A 179 32.07 -15.88 -2.79
N GLU A 180 31.53 -17.09 -2.86
CA GLU A 180 32.08 -18.20 -3.59
C GLU A 180 31.67 -18.10 -5.06
N CYS A 181 32.62 -18.38 -5.99
CA CYS A 181 32.36 -18.36 -7.41
C CYS A 181 32.07 -19.79 -7.91
N GLU A 182 31.08 -19.93 -8.77
CA GLU A 182 30.73 -21.18 -9.40
C GLU A 182 31.53 -21.36 -10.71
N ILE A 183 32.21 -22.51 -10.87
CA ILE A 183 32.87 -22.87 -12.11
C ILE A 183 31.89 -23.63 -12.97
N ILE A 184 31.42 -23.00 -14.06
CA ILE A 184 30.40 -23.54 -14.95
C ILE A 184 31.08 -24.19 -16.15
N GLY A 185 30.92 -25.51 -16.27
CA GLY A 185 31.55 -26.30 -17.31
C GLY A 185 33.07 -26.20 -17.26
N ASP A 186 33.70 -26.01 -18.42
CA ASP A 186 35.15 -26.03 -18.54
C ASP A 186 35.80 -24.65 -18.71
N SER A 187 35.03 -23.59 -18.84
CA SER A 187 35.58 -22.29 -19.27
C SER A 187 34.86 -21.05 -18.76
N ALA A 188 33.85 -21.18 -17.89
CA ALA A 188 33.16 -20.05 -17.30
C ALA A 188 33.27 -20.08 -15.78
N VAL A 189 33.37 -18.90 -15.17
CA VAL A 189 33.32 -18.69 -13.72
C VAL A 189 32.33 -17.58 -13.47
N GLU A 190 31.29 -17.88 -12.74
CA GLU A 190 30.27 -16.90 -12.32
C GLU A 190 30.36 -16.67 -10.82
N CYS A 191 30.37 -15.42 -10.43
CA CYS A 191 30.36 -15.03 -9.03
C CYS A 191 29.28 -13.97 -8.77
N ARG A 192 28.53 -14.15 -7.69
CA ARG A 192 27.56 -13.18 -7.24
C ARG A 192 28.02 -12.58 -5.92
N VAL A 193 28.25 -11.29 -5.90
CA VAL A 193 28.76 -10.59 -4.72
C VAL A 193 27.72 -9.61 -4.18
N LEU A 194 27.54 -9.63 -2.87
CA LEU A 194 26.82 -8.56 -2.16
C LEU A 194 27.83 -7.47 -1.86
N ASN A 195 27.79 -6.40 -2.62
CA ASN A 195 28.71 -5.30 -2.47
C ASN A 195 28.00 -3.96 -2.18
N LEU A 196 28.78 -3.03 -1.62
CA LEU A 196 28.30 -1.70 -1.22
C LEU A 196 28.51 -0.65 -2.32
N MET A 197 29.26 -0.97 -3.36
CA MET A 197 29.69 -0.01 -4.39
C MET A 197 29.53 -0.62 -5.78
N SER A 198 29.29 0.23 -6.77
CA SER A 198 29.21 -0.18 -8.17
C SER A 198 30.56 -0.56 -8.77
N ALA A 199 31.65 -0.03 -8.25
CA ALA A 199 33.01 -0.37 -8.67
C ALA A 199 33.42 -1.70 -8.02
N LYS A 200 33.58 -2.73 -8.81
CA LYS A 200 33.95 -4.06 -8.35
C LYS A 200 35.46 -4.27 -8.36
N MET A 201 36.18 -3.41 -7.62
CA MET A 201 37.63 -3.51 -7.41
C MET A 201 37.90 -4.57 -6.33
N LEU A 202 38.00 -5.83 -6.73
CA LEU A 202 38.04 -6.98 -5.83
C LEU A 202 39.37 -7.70 -5.85
N ILE A 203 39.72 -8.26 -4.70
CA ILE A 203 40.87 -9.16 -4.51
C ILE A 203 40.34 -10.59 -4.54
N PRO A 204 40.64 -11.36 -5.60
CA PRO A 204 40.23 -12.75 -5.69
C PRO A 204 41.16 -13.67 -4.88
N ARG A 205 40.57 -14.67 -4.22
CA ARG A 205 41.28 -15.81 -3.68
C ARG A 205 41.13 -16.98 -4.67
N ILE A 206 42.25 -17.46 -5.22
CA ILE A 206 42.26 -18.44 -6.30
C ILE A 206 43.07 -19.64 -5.91
N ARG A 207 42.52 -20.84 -6.14
CA ARG A 207 43.24 -22.12 -6.10
C ARG A 207 43.21 -22.74 -7.50
N PHE A 208 44.37 -23.21 -7.98
CA PHE A 208 44.51 -23.76 -9.33
C PHE A 208 45.56 -24.88 -9.37
N ALA A 209 45.52 -25.69 -10.43
CA ALA A 209 46.54 -26.63 -10.79
C ALA A 209 47.31 -26.06 -12.01
N GLY A 210 48.59 -25.78 -11.84
CA GLY A 210 49.44 -25.12 -12.83
C GLY A 210 50.59 -24.35 -12.16
N ASP A 211 51.35 -23.59 -12.95
CA ASP A 211 52.51 -22.86 -12.46
C ASP A 211 52.13 -21.47 -11.94
N TYR A 212 51.26 -20.74 -12.68
CA TYR A 212 50.76 -19.42 -12.31
C TYR A 212 49.45 -19.12 -13.01
N VAL A 213 48.79 -18.06 -12.55
CA VAL A 213 47.51 -17.56 -13.10
C VAL A 213 47.66 -16.12 -13.53
N THR A 214 47.04 -15.77 -14.66
CA THR A 214 46.90 -14.38 -15.10
C THR A 214 45.42 -14.00 -15.24
N ILE A 215 45.12 -12.72 -15.01
CA ILE A 215 43.82 -12.10 -15.37
C ILE A 215 44.13 -10.99 -16.38
N ASP A 216 43.58 -11.09 -17.59
CA ASP A 216 43.84 -10.18 -18.72
C ASP A 216 45.37 -10.00 -18.98
N GLY A 217 46.14 -11.05 -18.80
CA GLY A 217 47.59 -11.06 -18.99
C GLY A 217 48.42 -10.52 -17.80
N GLN A 218 47.80 -10.02 -16.74
CA GLN A 218 48.49 -9.62 -15.51
C GLN A 218 48.51 -10.80 -14.52
N GLU A 219 49.73 -11.12 -14.00
CA GLU A 219 49.88 -12.18 -13.01
C GLU A 219 49.11 -11.89 -11.72
N VAL A 220 48.44 -12.94 -11.23
CA VAL A 220 47.62 -12.90 -10.02
C VAL A 220 48.37 -13.43 -8.83
N VAL A 221 48.54 -12.63 -7.82
CA VAL A 221 48.88 -13.10 -6.48
C VAL A 221 47.58 -13.24 -5.68
N SER A 222 47.17 -14.50 -5.47
CA SER A 222 45.94 -14.83 -4.71
C SER A 222 45.91 -14.09 -3.39
N SER A 223 44.72 -13.54 -3.06
CA SER A 223 44.49 -12.74 -1.81
C SER A 223 45.28 -11.43 -1.72
N LYS A 224 45.84 -10.93 -2.84
CA LYS A 224 46.63 -9.67 -2.84
C LYS A 224 46.37 -8.77 -4.05
N THR A 225 46.25 -9.32 -5.23
CA THR A 225 46.15 -8.51 -6.46
C THR A 225 44.70 -8.05 -6.64
N VAL A 226 44.51 -6.74 -6.82
CA VAL A 226 43.21 -6.12 -7.07
C VAL A 226 42.92 -6.09 -8.55
N PHE A 227 41.70 -6.47 -8.94
CA PHE A 227 41.21 -6.33 -10.31
C PHE A 227 39.85 -5.66 -10.33
N ASP A 228 39.55 -4.95 -11.43
CA ASP A 228 38.23 -4.40 -11.71
C ASP A 228 37.36 -5.47 -12.38
N PHE A 229 36.41 -6.03 -11.64
CA PHE A 229 35.42 -7.00 -12.12
C PHE A 229 34.10 -6.34 -12.57
N SER A 230 34.10 -5.06 -12.88
CA SER A 230 32.89 -4.39 -13.42
C SER A 230 32.51 -4.90 -14.82
N TYR A 231 33.35 -5.63 -15.45
CA TYR A 231 33.15 -6.31 -16.75
C TYR A 231 33.82 -7.70 -16.74
N GLU A 232 33.47 -8.51 -17.73
CA GLU A 232 34.06 -9.85 -17.89
C GLU A 232 35.60 -9.80 -17.95
N ARG A 233 36.26 -10.74 -17.30
CA ARG A 233 37.69 -10.90 -17.25
C ARG A 233 38.10 -12.26 -17.81
N ILE A 234 39.24 -12.31 -18.46
CA ILE A 234 39.81 -13.56 -18.91
C ILE A 234 40.88 -14.02 -17.91
N LEU A 235 40.59 -15.10 -17.21
CA LEU A 235 41.52 -15.77 -16.31
C LEU A 235 42.18 -16.92 -17.06
N VAL A 236 43.50 -16.96 -17.01
CA VAL A 236 44.28 -18.02 -17.68
C VAL A 236 45.15 -18.73 -16.66
N VAL A 237 45.00 -20.05 -16.57
CA VAL A 237 45.88 -20.92 -15.80
C VAL A 237 46.97 -21.43 -16.74
N HIS A 238 48.26 -21.28 -16.34
CA HIS A 238 49.43 -21.66 -17.10
C HIS A 238 50.10 -22.87 -16.46
N SER A 239 50.53 -23.84 -17.26
CA SER A 239 51.34 -25.02 -16.85
C SER A 239 52.30 -25.42 -17.96
N GLY A 240 53.57 -25.03 -17.85
CA GLY A 240 54.56 -25.17 -18.94
C GLY A 240 54.10 -24.40 -20.18
N GLU A 241 53.97 -25.13 -21.32
CA GLU A 241 53.46 -24.56 -22.58
C GLU A 241 51.93 -24.65 -22.71
N GLN A 242 51.23 -25.26 -21.75
CA GLN A 242 49.80 -25.45 -21.77
C GLN A 242 49.10 -24.30 -21.04
N THR A 243 47.94 -23.90 -21.56
CA THR A 243 47.08 -22.87 -20.92
C THR A 243 45.63 -23.31 -20.91
N LYS A 244 44.87 -22.86 -19.88
CA LYS A 244 43.43 -23.03 -19.82
C LYS A 244 42.79 -21.68 -19.49
N GLU A 245 41.89 -21.25 -20.35
CA GLU A 245 41.18 -19.98 -20.22
C GLU A 245 39.82 -20.16 -19.54
N TYR A 246 39.46 -19.18 -18.73
CA TYR A 246 38.14 -19.04 -18.10
C TYR A 246 37.63 -17.60 -18.24
N THR A 247 36.38 -17.45 -18.65
CA THR A 247 35.70 -16.17 -18.62
C THR A 247 35.11 -15.98 -17.22
N VAL A 248 35.55 -14.96 -16.49
CA VAL A 248 35.08 -14.63 -15.13
C VAL A 248 34.09 -13.51 -15.19
N THR A 249 32.86 -13.76 -14.74
CA THR A 249 31.79 -12.77 -14.62
C THR A 249 31.43 -12.59 -13.15
N VAL A 250 31.49 -11.36 -12.67
CA VAL A 250 31.08 -11.01 -11.30
C VAL A 250 29.86 -10.09 -11.35
N SER A 251 28.73 -10.55 -10.85
CA SER A 251 27.51 -9.78 -10.72
C SER A 251 27.36 -9.17 -9.32
N ALA A 252 26.89 -7.94 -9.23
CA ALA A 252 26.57 -7.30 -7.97
C ALA A 252 25.20 -7.77 -7.46
N TYR A 253 25.08 -7.83 -6.15
CA TYR A 253 23.85 -8.19 -5.45
C TYR A 253 23.70 -7.34 -4.18
N THR A 254 22.56 -6.64 -4.04
CA THR A 254 22.29 -5.71 -2.92
C THR A 254 21.54 -6.34 -1.76
N GLY A 255 21.23 -7.63 -1.83
CA GLY A 255 20.31 -8.32 -0.92
C GLY A 255 18.86 -8.24 -1.36
N LEU A 256 18.54 -7.49 -2.43
CA LEU A 256 17.21 -7.47 -3.03
C LEU A 256 17.07 -8.58 -4.09
N PRO A 257 15.84 -9.07 -4.34
CA PRO A 257 15.56 -9.88 -5.52
C PRO A 257 15.99 -9.15 -6.78
N THR A 258 16.57 -9.86 -7.74
CA THR A 258 17.05 -9.28 -8.99
C THR A 258 16.15 -9.66 -10.16
N LEU A 259 15.55 -8.66 -10.78
CA LEU A 259 14.77 -8.79 -12.02
C LEU A 259 15.67 -8.53 -13.22
N TRP A 260 15.81 -9.51 -14.07
CA TRP A 260 16.49 -9.40 -15.36
C TRP A 260 15.45 -9.15 -16.45
N ALA A 261 15.68 -8.12 -17.25
CA ALA A 261 14.83 -7.75 -18.39
C ALA A 261 15.72 -7.57 -19.63
N GLU A 262 15.59 -8.48 -20.59
CA GLU A 262 16.32 -8.45 -21.85
C GLU A 262 15.36 -8.15 -23.00
N THR A 263 15.59 -7.08 -23.76
CA THR A 263 14.73 -6.69 -24.90
C THR A 263 15.42 -6.87 -26.23
N THR A 264 14.63 -7.15 -27.27
CA THR A 264 15.10 -7.16 -28.67
C THR A 264 15.45 -5.73 -29.11
N GLY A 265 16.70 -5.36 -28.92
CA GLY A 265 17.17 -3.98 -29.12
C GLY A 265 17.55 -3.36 -27.78
N ARG A 266 18.78 -2.88 -27.68
CA ARG A 266 19.40 -2.44 -26.43
C ARG A 266 18.79 -1.21 -25.78
N SER A 267 17.76 -0.61 -26.35
CA SER A 267 17.09 0.55 -25.79
C SER A 267 15.63 0.65 -26.22
N LEU A 268 14.75 1.06 -25.29
CA LEU A 268 13.38 1.46 -25.61
C LEU A 268 13.44 2.85 -26.28
N LYS A 269 13.06 2.98 -27.51
CA LYS A 269 13.17 4.23 -28.29
C LYS A 269 11.94 5.13 -28.13
N GLU A 270 10.80 4.51 -27.82
CA GLU A 270 9.50 5.18 -27.76
C GLU A 270 8.80 4.86 -26.46
N ALA A 271 8.30 5.89 -25.78
CA ALA A 271 7.40 5.71 -24.66
C ALA A 271 6.03 5.19 -25.13
N ASN A 272 5.34 4.48 -24.26
CA ASN A 272 4.02 3.91 -24.54
C ASN A 272 3.98 2.92 -25.71
N TYR A 273 5.12 2.37 -26.09
CA TYR A 273 5.27 1.31 -27.07
C TYR A 273 5.82 0.04 -26.43
N TYR A 274 5.24 -1.12 -26.73
CA TYR A 274 5.65 -2.39 -26.19
C TYR A 274 6.83 -3.01 -26.97
N TYR A 275 7.89 -3.29 -26.27
CA TYR A 275 9.06 -4.03 -26.76
C TYR A 275 9.00 -5.47 -26.25
N LYS A 276 9.21 -6.43 -27.14
CA LYS A 276 9.32 -7.85 -26.75
C LYS A 276 10.63 -8.09 -26.03
N GLY A 277 10.61 -9.02 -25.08
CA GLY A 277 11.80 -9.40 -24.32
C GLY A 277 11.59 -10.69 -23.54
N THR A 278 12.63 -11.08 -22.83
CA THR A 278 12.62 -12.14 -21.83
C THR A 278 12.88 -11.57 -20.47
N PHE A 279 12.27 -12.17 -19.47
CA PHE A 279 12.33 -11.72 -18.08
C PHE A 279 12.62 -12.93 -17.20
N SER A 280 13.53 -12.76 -16.26
CA SER A 280 13.75 -13.71 -15.19
C SER A 280 13.88 -12.97 -13.86
N LEU A 281 13.48 -13.61 -12.78
CA LEU A 281 13.55 -13.06 -11.45
C LEU A 281 14.22 -14.06 -10.53
N VAL A 282 15.26 -13.61 -9.85
CA VAL A 282 15.97 -14.35 -8.81
C VAL A 282 15.65 -13.69 -7.49
N ASP A 283 15.06 -14.42 -6.57
CA ASP A 283 14.84 -13.90 -5.22
C ASP A 283 16.13 -14.05 -4.36
N ASN A 284 16.05 -13.68 -3.09
CA ASN A 284 17.20 -13.72 -2.16
C ASN A 284 17.71 -15.13 -1.90
N VAL A 285 16.93 -16.17 -2.21
CA VAL A 285 17.26 -17.59 -2.01
C VAL A 285 17.83 -18.24 -3.28
N GLY A 286 17.98 -17.47 -4.35
CA GLY A 286 18.49 -17.93 -5.65
C GLY A 286 17.40 -18.30 -6.64
N TYR A 287 17.79 -18.97 -7.75
CA TYR A 287 16.87 -19.32 -8.85
C TYR A 287 15.81 -20.37 -8.48
N GLU A 288 16.03 -21.13 -7.41
CA GLU A 288 15.10 -22.18 -6.92
C GLU A 288 14.12 -21.66 -5.87
N GLY A 289 14.19 -20.35 -5.53
CA GLY A 289 13.26 -19.73 -4.58
C GLY A 289 11.83 -19.70 -5.11
N GLU A 290 10.84 -19.90 -4.23
CA GLU A 290 9.42 -19.92 -4.59
C GLU A 290 8.95 -18.61 -5.25
N GLY A 291 9.57 -17.48 -4.89
CA GLY A 291 9.30 -16.17 -5.48
C GLY A 291 9.98 -15.89 -6.83
N SER A 292 10.87 -16.79 -7.28
CA SER A 292 11.64 -16.62 -8.51
C SER A 292 10.82 -16.89 -9.77
N LEU A 293 11.26 -16.33 -10.89
CA LEU A 293 10.69 -16.56 -12.22
C LEU A 293 11.81 -17.03 -13.15
N PRO A 294 11.72 -18.23 -13.75
CA PRO A 294 12.64 -18.66 -14.80
C PRO A 294 12.48 -17.76 -16.04
N GLU A 295 13.44 -17.81 -16.96
CA GLU A 295 13.39 -17.02 -18.18
C GLU A 295 12.03 -17.18 -18.91
N THR A 296 11.28 -16.10 -18.98
CA THR A 296 9.91 -16.08 -19.47
C THR A 296 9.73 -14.98 -20.50
N ALA A 297 9.15 -15.33 -21.64
CA ALA A 297 8.86 -14.37 -22.69
C ALA A 297 7.73 -13.40 -22.28
N GLY A 298 7.94 -12.14 -22.57
CA GLY A 298 6.98 -11.08 -22.28
C GLY A 298 7.22 -9.83 -23.14
N ARG A 299 6.69 -8.73 -22.67
CA ARG A 299 6.91 -7.41 -23.27
C ARG A 299 6.97 -6.34 -22.19
N ILE A 300 7.73 -5.29 -22.45
CA ILE A 300 7.89 -4.14 -21.55
C ILE A 300 7.59 -2.85 -22.30
N MET A 301 7.06 -1.89 -21.60
CA MET A 301 6.74 -0.56 -22.09
C MET A 301 7.13 0.47 -21.05
N ALA A 302 7.89 1.50 -21.45
CA ALA A 302 8.07 2.67 -20.61
C ALA A 302 6.80 3.52 -20.65
N GLN A 303 6.28 3.88 -19.48
CA GLN A 303 5.07 4.67 -19.33
C GLN A 303 5.41 6.17 -19.29
N GLY A 304 4.58 6.99 -19.89
CA GLY A 304 4.77 8.46 -19.90
C GLY A 304 5.91 8.91 -20.82
N THR A 305 6.65 9.95 -20.41
CA THR A 305 7.77 10.50 -21.18
C THR A 305 9.06 9.83 -20.79
N LEU A 306 9.84 9.38 -21.78
CA LEU A 306 11.17 8.86 -21.54
C LEU A 306 12.06 9.89 -20.87
N ARG A 307 12.77 9.47 -19.84
CA ARG A 307 13.74 10.28 -19.11
C ARG A 307 15.14 9.85 -19.51
N TYR A 308 15.97 10.81 -19.91
CA TYR A 308 17.36 10.58 -20.28
C TYR A 308 18.27 11.34 -19.33
N TYR A 309 19.28 10.67 -18.80
CA TYR A 309 20.35 11.28 -18.03
C TYR A 309 21.63 11.32 -18.86
N THR A 310 22.33 12.41 -18.73
CA THR A 310 23.67 12.55 -19.28
C THR A 310 24.64 12.50 -18.09
N LYS A 311 25.41 11.43 -17.98
CA LYS A 311 26.45 11.29 -16.97
C LYS A 311 27.81 11.54 -17.59
N LYS A 312 28.64 12.37 -16.96
CA LYS A 312 30.06 12.46 -17.31
C LYS A 312 30.81 11.30 -16.67
N VAL A 313 31.39 10.44 -17.49
CA VAL A 313 32.30 9.38 -17.05
C VAL A 313 33.67 9.73 -17.56
N GLY A 314 34.53 10.30 -16.70
CA GLY A 314 35.80 10.89 -17.09
C GLY A 314 35.61 12.05 -18.09
N ASN A 315 36.21 11.94 -19.28
CA ASN A 315 36.06 12.90 -20.36
C ASN A 315 34.91 12.61 -21.34
N SER A 316 34.21 11.51 -21.15
CA SER A 316 33.12 11.08 -22.02
C SER A 316 31.77 11.46 -21.43
N VAL A 317 30.83 11.81 -22.31
CA VAL A 317 29.43 12.06 -21.94
C VAL A 317 28.65 10.82 -22.38
N GLU A 318 28.20 10.02 -21.41
CA GLU A 318 27.27 8.91 -21.69
C GLU A 318 25.83 9.39 -21.53
N THR A 319 25.03 9.21 -22.57
CA THR A 319 23.57 9.36 -22.46
C THR A 319 23.02 8.04 -21.94
N ALA A 320 22.72 8.02 -20.65
CA ALA A 320 22.01 6.91 -20.03
C ALA A 320 20.50 7.16 -20.05
N TRP A 321 19.72 6.09 -20.01
CA TRP A 321 18.30 6.19 -19.78
C TRP A 321 18.05 6.59 -18.34
N GLY A 322 17.05 7.44 -18.14
CA GLY A 322 16.56 7.73 -16.81
C GLY A 322 15.74 6.57 -16.23
N LYS A 323 15.52 6.60 -14.92
CA LYS A 323 14.54 5.73 -14.29
C LYS A 323 13.15 6.11 -14.79
N ASN A 324 12.49 5.19 -15.48
CA ASN A 324 11.12 5.35 -15.97
C ASN A 324 10.21 4.37 -15.27
N ASP A 325 8.91 4.70 -15.21
CA ASP A 325 7.89 3.71 -14.91
C ASP A 325 7.79 2.72 -16.05
N TYR A 326 7.76 1.44 -15.74
CA TYR A 326 7.59 0.40 -16.75
C TYR A 326 6.36 -0.45 -16.45
N ARG A 327 5.65 -0.82 -17.51
CA ARG A 327 4.66 -1.89 -17.49
C ARG A 327 5.22 -3.12 -18.16
N MET A 328 5.20 -4.24 -17.46
CA MET A 328 5.52 -5.56 -18.01
C MET A 328 4.23 -6.33 -18.25
N THR A 329 4.18 -7.08 -19.35
CA THR A 329 3.02 -7.92 -19.68
C THR A 329 3.50 -9.26 -20.18
N PHE A 330 3.02 -10.32 -19.54
CA PHE A 330 3.30 -11.71 -19.91
C PHE A 330 2.14 -12.31 -20.70
N SER A 331 2.42 -13.32 -21.53
CA SER A 331 1.38 -14.03 -22.29
C SER A 331 0.54 -14.96 -21.43
N LYS A 332 1.06 -15.38 -20.28
CA LYS A 332 0.38 -16.16 -19.24
C LYS A 332 0.55 -15.48 -17.91
N ALA A 333 -0.38 -15.73 -17.00
CA ALA A 333 -0.26 -15.23 -15.64
C ALA A 333 0.96 -15.87 -14.95
N VAL A 334 1.80 -15.04 -14.34
CA VAL A 334 2.97 -15.42 -13.55
C VAL A 334 2.83 -14.87 -12.13
N SER A 335 3.34 -15.59 -11.14
CA SER A 335 3.54 -15.09 -9.78
C SER A 335 4.94 -14.52 -9.68
N LEU A 336 5.12 -13.39 -9.03
CA LEU A 336 6.40 -12.75 -8.77
C LEU A 336 6.49 -12.43 -7.28
N LEU A 337 7.52 -12.94 -6.60
CA LEU A 337 7.80 -12.69 -5.18
C LEU A 337 6.56 -12.91 -4.29
N ASP A 338 5.91 -14.06 -4.47
CA ASP A 338 4.71 -14.51 -3.74
C ASP A 338 3.47 -13.61 -3.91
N MET A 339 3.51 -12.70 -4.86
CA MET A 339 2.32 -11.94 -5.24
C MET A 339 1.40 -12.77 -6.14
N PRO A 340 0.08 -12.65 -6.02
CA PRO A 340 -0.88 -13.43 -6.81
C PRO A 340 -0.66 -13.31 -8.31
N SER A 341 -0.71 -14.45 -9.01
CA SER A 341 -0.46 -14.56 -10.45
C SER A 341 -1.30 -13.59 -11.27
N HIS A 342 -0.64 -12.89 -12.17
CA HIS A 342 -1.26 -11.98 -13.14
C HIS A 342 -0.42 -11.86 -14.40
N THR A 343 -1.01 -11.33 -15.47
CA THR A 343 -0.28 -11.04 -16.72
C THR A 343 0.43 -9.69 -16.70
N ASP A 344 -0.08 -8.73 -15.94
CA ASP A 344 0.39 -7.34 -15.96
C ASP A 344 1.03 -6.94 -14.63
N TRP A 345 2.22 -6.39 -14.72
CA TRP A 345 3.06 -5.95 -13.63
C TRP A 345 3.61 -4.56 -13.89
N GLU A 346 4.03 -3.89 -12.85
CA GLU A 346 4.55 -2.52 -12.89
C GLU A 346 5.91 -2.45 -12.18
N LEU A 347 6.81 -1.64 -12.74
CA LEU A 347 8.05 -1.24 -12.10
C LEU A 347 8.00 0.26 -11.85
N ASN A 348 7.86 0.64 -10.58
CA ASN A 348 7.88 2.03 -10.16
C ASN A 348 9.30 2.43 -9.70
N PRO A 349 9.89 3.48 -10.28
CA PRO A 349 11.27 3.89 -10.03
C PRO A 349 11.47 4.72 -8.75
N ASN A 350 10.40 5.19 -8.09
CA ASN A 350 10.42 6.11 -6.95
C ASN A 350 11.27 7.38 -7.18
N VAL A 351 11.22 7.95 -8.38
CA VAL A 351 12.13 9.07 -8.77
C VAL A 351 11.92 10.33 -7.92
N TYR A 352 10.71 10.57 -7.44
CA TYR A 352 10.40 11.74 -6.63
C TYR A 352 10.54 11.50 -5.13
N ASP A 353 10.76 10.25 -4.72
CA ASP A 353 10.95 9.86 -3.33
C ASP A 353 12.38 9.33 -3.12
N ILE A 354 13.24 10.18 -2.61
CA ILE A 354 14.64 9.84 -2.32
C ILE A 354 14.77 8.72 -1.27
N THR A 355 13.74 8.52 -0.44
CA THR A 355 13.74 7.45 0.56
C THR A 355 13.26 6.11 -0.01
N MET A 356 12.55 6.12 -1.13
CA MET A 356 11.83 4.98 -1.72
C MET A 356 10.77 4.34 -0.78
N LEU A 357 10.36 5.04 0.29
CA LEU A 357 9.50 4.51 1.36
C LEU A 357 8.04 5.00 1.29
N HIS A 358 7.78 6.10 0.56
CA HIS A 358 6.48 6.78 0.57
C HIS A 358 5.35 5.85 0.11
N ASN A 359 5.51 5.20 -1.04
CA ASN A 359 4.51 4.27 -1.57
C ASN A 359 4.29 3.08 -0.61
N GLN A 360 5.37 2.45 -0.13
CA GLN A 360 5.26 1.31 0.79
C GLN A 360 4.62 1.70 2.12
N THR A 361 4.92 2.88 2.66
CA THR A 361 4.28 3.39 3.88
C THR A 361 2.77 3.61 3.68
N ALA A 362 2.38 4.19 2.54
CA ALA A 362 0.98 4.37 2.20
C ALA A 362 0.24 3.03 2.00
N PHE A 363 0.88 2.06 1.35
CA PHE A 363 0.33 0.72 1.19
C PHE A 363 0.22 -0.03 2.52
N PHE A 364 1.19 0.14 3.42
CA PHE A 364 1.09 -0.39 4.78
C PHE A 364 -0.12 0.19 5.52
N MET A 365 -0.33 1.51 5.49
CA MET A 365 -1.54 2.12 6.05
C MET A 365 -2.81 1.62 5.36
N SER A 366 -2.77 1.38 4.05
CA SER A 366 -3.89 0.82 3.30
C SER A 366 -4.22 -0.62 3.71
N GLN A 367 -3.24 -1.44 4.04
CA GLN A 367 -3.46 -2.79 4.59
C GLN A 367 -4.17 -2.77 5.96
N MET A 368 -3.96 -1.70 6.75
CA MET A 368 -4.66 -1.47 8.02
C MET A 368 -6.09 -0.93 7.82
N SER A 369 -6.47 -0.61 6.61
CA SER A 369 -7.74 0.03 6.25
C SER A 369 -8.87 -0.97 5.99
N LYS A 370 -10.07 -0.43 5.73
CA LYS A 370 -11.23 -1.19 5.23
C LYS A 370 -11.39 -1.08 3.71
N LEU A 371 -10.34 -0.71 2.99
CA LEU A 371 -10.33 -0.73 1.53
C LEU A 371 -10.33 -2.19 1.05
N ASP A 372 -11.09 -2.48 -0.01
CA ASP A 372 -11.23 -3.84 -0.53
C ASP A 372 -9.91 -4.41 -1.09
N TYR A 373 -9.01 -3.54 -1.51
CA TYR A 373 -7.77 -3.93 -2.16
C TYR A 373 -6.66 -2.91 -1.89
N THR A 374 -5.51 -3.42 -1.52
CA THR A 374 -4.24 -2.68 -1.45
C THR A 374 -3.27 -3.28 -2.46
N PRO A 375 -2.67 -2.49 -3.34
CA PRO A 375 -1.64 -2.96 -4.27
C PRO A 375 -0.43 -3.51 -3.51
N ARG A 376 0.12 -4.63 -3.97
CA ARG A 376 1.31 -5.27 -3.39
C ARG A 376 2.52 -4.93 -4.23
N PHE A 377 3.57 -4.51 -3.57
CA PHE A 377 4.86 -4.17 -4.18
C PHE A 377 6.01 -4.78 -3.40
N ARG A 378 7.11 -5.08 -4.10
CA ARG A 378 8.36 -5.57 -3.53
C ARG A 378 9.52 -4.78 -4.13
N TYR A 379 10.53 -4.50 -3.33
CA TYR A 379 11.77 -3.92 -3.85
C TYR A 379 12.54 -4.97 -4.65
N VAL A 380 13.06 -4.56 -5.79
CA VAL A 380 13.90 -5.37 -6.66
C VAL A 380 15.03 -4.52 -7.23
N ASP A 381 16.16 -5.17 -7.51
CA ASP A 381 17.16 -4.63 -8.41
C ASP A 381 16.77 -4.93 -9.86
N LEU A 382 16.83 -3.94 -10.72
CA LEU A 382 16.58 -4.11 -12.15
C LEU A 382 17.88 -4.23 -12.91
N MET A 383 18.10 -5.38 -13.52
CA MET A 383 19.11 -5.60 -14.56
C MET A 383 18.43 -5.46 -15.92
N PHE A 384 18.79 -4.44 -16.67
CA PHE A 384 18.16 -4.15 -17.95
C PHE A 384 19.20 -4.24 -19.08
N ASN A 385 19.00 -5.20 -19.99
CA ASN A 385 19.93 -5.48 -21.10
C ASN A 385 21.38 -5.63 -20.62
N GLY A 386 21.59 -6.48 -19.61
CA GLY A 386 22.89 -6.80 -19.03
C GLY A 386 23.54 -5.70 -18.19
N ARG A 387 22.79 -4.65 -17.81
CA ARG A 387 23.30 -3.53 -16.98
C ARG A 387 22.44 -3.30 -15.77
N TYR A 388 23.06 -3.03 -14.63
CA TYR A 388 22.34 -2.57 -13.45
C TYR A 388 21.61 -1.25 -13.72
N PHE A 389 20.33 -1.22 -13.44
CA PHE A 389 19.45 -0.10 -13.77
C PHE A 389 18.86 0.57 -12.53
N GLY A 390 19.22 0.09 -11.35
CA GLY A 390 18.80 0.65 -10.07
C GLY A 390 17.71 -0.15 -9.38
N THR A 391 17.36 0.33 -8.21
CA THR A 391 16.29 -0.25 -7.37
C THR A 391 14.93 0.24 -7.83
N TYR A 392 13.97 -0.68 -7.89
CA TYR A 392 12.59 -0.43 -8.29
C TYR A 392 11.61 -1.05 -7.28
N LEU A 393 10.39 -0.55 -7.26
CA LEU A 393 9.24 -1.27 -6.73
C LEU A 393 8.58 -2.07 -7.85
N LEU A 394 8.74 -3.39 -7.83
CA LEU A 394 7.99 -4.33 -8.66
C LEU A 394 6.65 -4.62 -8.01
N GLY A 395 5.57 -4.44 -8.72
CA GLY A 395 4.26 -4.65 -8.13
C GLY A 395 3.11 -4.84 -9.09
N GLU A 396 1.96 -4.84 -8.51
CA GLU A 396 0.70 -5.11 -9.17
C GLU A 396 0.25 -3.91 -9.99
N TYR A 397 0.24 -4.07 -11.31
CA TYR A 397 -0.36 -3.08 -12.21
C TYR A 397 -1.86 -2.93 -11.92
N LEU A 398 -2.38 -1.69 -11.92
CA LEU A 398 -3.79 -1.40 -11.71
C LEU A 398 -4.65 -2.09 -12.76
N SER A 399 -5.37 -3.10 -12.36
CA SER A 399 -6.18 -3.95 -13.26
C SER A 399 -7.36 -4.56 -12.51
N VAL A 400 -8.31 -5.10 -13.27
CA VAL A 400 -9.46 -5.84 -12.74
C VAL A 400 -9.11 -7.31 -12.57
N GLY A 401 -9.51 -7.89 -11.44
CA GLY A 401 -9.32 -9.30 -11.15
C GLY A 401 -9.75 -9.68 -9.74
N LEU A 402 -9.85 -10.96 -9.46
CA LEU A 402 -10.22 -11.45 -8.11
C LEU A 402 -9.18 -11.05 -7.06
N THR A 403 -7.92 -10.98 -7.45
CA THR A 403 -6.79 -10.61 -6.58
C THR A 403 -6.30 -9.18 -6.80
N ARG A 404 -7.00 -8.41 -7.61
CA ARG A 404 -6.79 -6.99 -7.93
C ARG A 404 -8.07 -6.22 -7.56
N VAL A 405 -8.43 -5.20 -8.33
CA VAL A 405 -9.70 -4.48 -8.13
C VAL A 405 -10.86 -5.37 -8.58
N ASN A 406 -11.57 -5.95 -7.63
CA ASN A 406 -12.63 -6.92 -7.90
C ASN A 406 -13.98 -6.24 -8.17
N VAL A 407 -14.14 -5.68 -9.36
CA VAL A 407 -15.41 -5.06 -9.80
C VAL A 407 -16.27 -5.98 -10.69
N GLY A 408 -15.81 -7.19 -10.99
CA GLY A 408 -16.44 -8.08 -11.97
C GLY A 408 -16.17 -7.63 -13.41
N GLU A 409 -16.63 -8.42 -14.37
CA GLU A 409 -16.36 -8.19 -15.79
C GLU A 409 -17.08 -6.94 -16.34
N ASP A 410 -18.22 -6.59 -15.77
CA ASP A 410 -19.06 -5.46 -16.16
C ASP A 410 -18.93 -4.23 -15.24
N GLY A 411 -17.97 -4.24 -14.33
CA GLY A 411 -17.68 -3.13 -13.44
C GLY A 411 -16.74 -2.09 -14.06
N PHE A 412 -16.32 -1.12 -13.24
CA PHE A 412 -15.54 0.02 -13.69
C PHE A 412 -14.40 0.36 -12.73
N ILE A 413 -13.28 0.80 -13.31
CA ILE A 413 -12.24 1.56 -12.61
C ILE A 413 -12.21 2.96 -13.23
N LEU A 414 -12.27 3.97 -12.39
CA LEU A 414 -12.29 5.38 -12.76
C LEU A 414 -11.08 6.10 -12.18
N SER A 415 -10.60 7.11 -12.89
CA SER A 415 -9.67 8.11 -12.37
C SER A 415 -10.37 9.46 -12.29
N ILE A 416 -10.30 10.11 -11.16
CA ILE A 416 -10.96 11.39 -10.89
C ILE A 416 -9.89 12.47 -10.73
N GLY A 417 -10.14 13.65 -11.28
CA GLY A 417 -9.27 14.82 -11.17
C GLY A 417 -8.44 15.08 -12.42
N SER A 418 -8.30 14.12 -13.32
CA SER A 418 -7.60 14.30 -14.59
C SER A 418 -8.38 13.70 -15.75
N LEU A 419 -8.21 14.27 -16.95
CA LEU A 419 -8.66 13.66 -18.20
C LEU A 419 -7.47 12.94 -18.82
N THR A 420 -7.56 11.63 -18.93
CA THR A 420 -6.60 10.81 -19.66
C THR A 420 -7.05 10.59 -21.10
N SER A 421 -6.15 10.13 -21.97
CA SER A 421 -6.52 9.69 -23.31
C SER A 421 -7.50 8.50 -23.21
N GLY A 422 -8.69 8.66 -23.72
CA GLY A 422 -9.75 7.65 -23.67
C GLY A 422 -11.10 8.24 -23.36
N SER A 423 -12.04 7.41 -22.96
CA SER A 423 -13.39 7.86 -22.61
C SER A 423 -13.40 8.58 -21.28
N SER A 424 -13.95 9.78 -21.28
CA SER A 424 -14.03 10.63 -20.10
C SER A 424 -15.32 11.44 -20.11
N PHE A 425 -15.70 11.94 -18.93
CA PHE A 425 -16.84 12.83 -18.75
C PHE A 425 -16.56 13.82 -17.62
N ARG A 426 -17.45 14.76 -17.41
CA ARG A 426 -17.45 15.66 -16.25
C ARG A 426 -18.70 15.44 -15.43
N THR A 427 -18.58 15.66 -14.12
CA THR A 427 -19.71 15.68 -13.21
C THR A 427 -20.51 16.97 -13.38
N ASP A 428 -21.77 16.98 -12.88
CA ASP A 428 -22.69 18.08 -13.19
C ASP A 428 -22.54 19.28 -12.24
N TYR A 429 -22.12 19.07 -10.98
CA TYR A 429 -22.04 20.13 -9.97
C TYR A 429 -20.65 20.73 -9.83
N LEU A 430 -19.62 19.88 -9.80
CA LEU A 430 -18.25 20.33 -9.61
C LEU A 430 -17.45 20.34 -10.93
N GLU A 431 -18.07 19.91 -12.04
CA GLU A 431 -17.40 19.73 -13.33
C GLU A 431 -16.12 18.89 -13.20
N GLN A 432 -16.09 18.01 -12.18
CA GLN A 432 -14.94 17.18 -11.88
C GLN A 432 -14.64 16.27 -13.07
N PRO A 433 -13.43 16.30 -13.62
CA PRO A 433 -13.07 15.41 -14.71
C PRO A 433 -12.98 13.96 -14.22
N VAL A 434 -13.55 13.03 -14.97
CA VAL A 434 -13.55 11.60 -14.69
C VAL A 434 -13.16 10.86 -15.96
N SER A 435 -12.12 10.03 -15.86
CA SER A 435 -11.69 9.13 -16.93
C SER A 435 -12.05 7.69 -16.59
N VAL A 436 -12.51 6.93 -17.58
CA VAL A 436 -12.82 5.51 -17.43
C VAL A 436 -11.59 4.70 -17.80
N LEU A 437 -10.92 4.10 -16.80
CA LEU A 437 -9.72 3.28 -17.00
C LEU A 437 -10.07 1.84 -17.38
N TYR A 438 -11.17 1.32 -16.84
CA TYR A 438 -11.73 0.02 -17.18
C TYR A 438 -13.26 0.12 -17.30
N PRO A 439 -13.85 -0.54 -18.29
CA PRO A 439 -13.23 -1.33 -19.36
C PRO A 439 -12.42 -0.47 -20.34
N THR A 440 -11.39 -1.03 -20.97
CA THR A 440 -10.51 -0.31 -21.91
C THR A 440 -11.13 -0.06 -23.27
N SER A 441 -12.04 -0.94 -23.68
CA SER A 441 -12.85 -0.78 -24.91
C SER A 441 -14.28 -0.40 -24.52
N GLN A 442 -14.73 0.80 -24.90
CA GLN A 442 -15.96 1.38 -24.39
C GLN A 442 -16.83 1.92 -25.52
N SER A 443 -18.10 1.53 -25.51
CA SER A 443 -19.12 2.21 -26.30
C SER A 443 -19.63 3.45 -25.55
N ALA A 444 -20.22 4.39 -26.28
CA ALA A 444 -20.86 5.57 -25.68
C ALA A 444 -21.93 5.19 -24.64
N LEU A 445 -22.63 4.07 -24.84
CA LEU A 445 -23.64 3.56 -23.90
C LEU A 445 -23.00 3.16 -22.55
N VAL A 446 -21.85 2.49 -22.58
CA VAL A 446 -21.11 2.08 -21.39
C VAL A 446 -20.61 3.29 -20.61
N VAL A 447 -20.05 4.27 -21.33
CA VAL A 447 -19.58 5.53 -20.70
C VAL A 447 -20.75 6.32 -20.12
N ASN A 448 -21.86 6.44 -20.84
CA ASN A 448 -23.05 7.14 -20.36
C ASN A 448 -23.65 6.46 -19.12
N TYR A 449 -23.63 5.13 -19.07
CA TYR A 449 -24.10 4.40 -17.88
C TYR A 449 -23.32 4.81 -16.63
N ILE A 450 -22.00 4.69 -16.66
CA ILE A 450 -21.17 5.03 -15.48
C ILE A 450 -21.17 6.53 -15.18
N ALA A 451 -21.24 7.38 -16.22
CA ALA A 451 -21.39 8.81 -16.04
C ALA A 451 -22.67 9.16 -15.28
N ASN A 452 -23.79 8.51 -15.60
CA ASN A 452 -25.05 8.71 -14.89
C ASN A 452 -24.96 8.26 -13.43
N VAL A 453 -24.33 7.11 -13.15
CA VAL A 453 -24.12 6.64 -11.76
C VAL A 453 -23.34 7.67 -10.95
N VAL A 454 -22.24 8.19 -11.50
CA VAL A 454 -21.41 9.19 -10.79
C VAL A 454 -22.15 10.52 -10.62
N ARG A 455 -22.90 10.97 -11.63
CA ARG A 455 -23.69 12.21 -11.60
C ARG A 455 -24.86 12.13 -10.61
N GLU A 456 -25.55 10.98 -10.56
CA GLU A 456 -26.58 10.74 -9.56
C GLU A 456 -26.02 10.78 -8.14
N ALA A 457 -24.89 10.13 -7.90
CA ALA A 457 -24.19 10.16 -6.61
C ALA A 457 -23.80 11.59 -6.22
N GLU A 458 -23.21 12.35 -7.15
CA GLU A 458 -22.89 13.76 -6.93
C GLU A 458 -24.16 14.61 -6.74
N GLY A 459 -25.21 14.37 -7.53
CA GLY A 459 -26.49 15.08 -7.41
C GLY A 459 -27.12 14.91 -6.04
N VAL A 460 -27.09 13.69 -5.48
CA VAL A 460 -27.60 13.44 -4.12
C VAL A 460 -26.69 14.08 -3.08
N LEU A 461 -25.38 14.01 -3.25
CA LEU A 461 -24.40 14.63 -2.34
C LEU A 461 -24.63 16.15 -2.22
N PHE A 462 -25.04 16.84 -3.28
CA PHE A 462 -25.32 18.27 -3.28
C PHE A 462 -26.79 18.64 -3.07
N SER A 463 -27.68 17.66 -2.92
CA SER A 463 -29.09 17.86 -2.64
C SER A 463 -29.35 18.24 -1.17
N SER A 464 -30.59 18.60 -0.86
CA SER A 464 -31.06 18.81 0.54
C SER A 464 -31.10 17.51 1.36
N ARG A 465 -31.17 16.35 0.69
CA ARG A 465 -31.22 15.02 1.32
C ARG A 465 -29.85 14.35 1.43
N PHE A 466 -28.75 15.09 1.26
CA PHE A 466 -27.42 14.47 1.16
C PHE A 466 -27.07 13.56 2.35
N ALA A 467 -27.44 13.92 3.56
CA ALA A 467 -27.17 13.17 4.79
C ALA A 467 -28.33 12.26 5.25
N ASP A 468 -29.35 12.05 4.40
CA ASP A 468 -30.44 11.12 4.70
C ASP A 468 -29.91 9.69 4.84
N GLU A 469 -30.34 8.95 5.85
CA GLU A 469 -29.84 7.62 6.17
C GLU A 469 -30.15 6.58 5.07
N SER A 470 -31.32 6.70 4.40
CA SER A 470 -31.81 5.71 3.43
C SER A 470 -31.55 6.11 1.98
N TYR A 471 -31.61 7.40 1.67
CA TYR A 471 -31.59 7.93 0.29
C TYR A 471 -30.52 9.01 0.10
N GLY A 472 -29.66 9.25 1.09
CA GLY A 472 -28.56 10.18 1.03
C GLY A 472 -27.34 9.60 0.29
N TRP A 473 -26.21 10.27 0.42
CA TRP A 473 -24.98 9.89 -0.27
C TRP A 473 -24.51 8.46 0.05
N ARG A 474 -24.79 7.91 1.25
CA ARG A 474 -24.44 6.54 1.65
C ARG A 474 -25.14 5.46 0.84
N TYR A 475 -26.22 5.79 0.15
CA TYR A 475 -26.87 4.87 -0.79
C TYR A 475 -26.01 4.61 -2.02
N TYR A 476 -25.29 5.64 -2.50
CA TYR A 476 -24.50 5.60 -3.72
C TYR A 476 -23.01 5.37 -3.48
N MET A 477 -22.48 5.79 -2.34
CA MET A 477 -21.07 5.80 -2.01
C MET A 477 -20.79 4.92 -0.80
N ASP A 478 -19.70 4.15 -0.83
CA ASP A 478 -19.27 3.30 0.29
C ASP A 478 -18.52 4.12 1.34
N GLU A 479 -19.14 4.34 2.48
CA GLU A 479 -18.61 5.20 3.54
C GLU A 479 -17.23 4.77 4.01
N ASN A 480 -17.00 3.47 4.21
CA ASN A 480 -15.71 2.98 4.71
C ASN A 480 -14.57 3.30 3.73
N SER A 481 -14.79 3.08 2.45
CA SER A 481 -13.78 3.37 1.43
C SER A 481 -13.50 4.87 1.31
N PHE A 482 -14.54 5.71 1.40
CA PHE A 482 -14.36 7.17 1.38
C PHE A 482 -13.61 7.68 2.60
N VAL A 483 -13.87 7.13 3.79
CA VAL A 483 -13.20 7.51 5.03
C VAL A 483 -11.74 7.07 5.04
N ASP A 484 -11.45 5.80 4.80
CA ASP A 484 -10.08 5.28 4.89
C ASP A 484 -9.19 5.80 3.75
N TRP A 485 -9.72 5.89 2.52
CA TRP A 485 -8.98 6.53 1.43
C TRP A 485 -8.63 7.99 1.74
N TYR A 486 -9.59 8.75 2.29
CA TYR A 486 -9.38 10.11 2.75
C TYR A 486 -8.26 10.17 3.79
N LEU A 487 -8.35 9.34 4.83
CA LEU A 487 -7.40 9.37 5.93
C LEU A 487 -5.98 9.03 5.48
N ILE A 488 -5.79 8.00 4.66
CA ILE A 488 -4.47 7.62 4.15
C ILE A 488 -3.86 8.79 3.35
N ASN A 489 -4.62 9.35 2.42
CA ASN A 489 -4.16 10.48 1.60
C ASN A 489 -3.95 11.77 2.42
N GLU A 490 -4.81 12.03 3.42
CA GLU A 490 -4.69 13.21 4.29
C GLU A 490 -3.51 13.07 5.26
N ILE A 491 -3.30 11.89 5.88
CA ILE A 491 -2.16 11.63 6.76
C ILE A 491 -0.86 11.79 5.97
N ALA A 492 -0.76 11.15 4.83
CA ALA A 492 0.38 11.26 3.94
C ALA A 492 0.55 12.65 3.31
N LYS A 493 -0.48 13.48 3.38
CA LYS A 493 -0.57 14.78 2.68
C LYS A 493 -0.25 14.64 1.19
N ASN A 494 -0.86 13.63 0.56
CA ASN A 494 -0.63 13.28 -0.83
C ASN A 494 -1.26 14.29 -1.78
N GLN A 495 -0.45 15.09 -2.46
CA GLN A 495 -0.92 16.11 -3.39
C GLN A 495 -1.58 15.51 -4.64
N SER A 496 -1.11 14.36 -5.12
CA SER A 496 -1.73 13.62 -6.23
C SER A 496 -3.15 13.15 -5.87
N GLY A 497 -3.37 12.76 -4.60
CA GLY A 497 -4.66 12.39 -4.06
C GLY A 497 -5.64 13.54 -3.82
N ALA A 498 -5.25 14.80 -4.05
CA ALA A 498 -6.13 15.96 -3.85
C ALA A 498 -7.03 16.25 -5.07
N PHE A 499 -7.56 15.24 -5.72
CA PHE A 499 -8.37 15.30 -6.96
C PHE A 499 -7.61 15.93 -8.13
N ASN A 500 -6.29 15.73 -8.19
CA ASN A 500 -5.42 16.22 -9.25
C ASN A 500 -5.08 15.15 -10.29
N SER A 501 -4.72 13.92 -9.87
CA SER A 501 -4.29 12.88 -10.80
C SER A 501 -4.58 11.45 -10.34
N SER A 502 -4.22 11.06 -9.13
CA SER A 502 -4.16 9.66 -8.69
C SER A 502 -5.33 9.24 -7.81
N CYS A 503 -6.50 9.84 -8.02
CA CYS A 503 -7.73 9.47 -7.31
C CYS A 503 -8.43 8.33 -8.05
N ILE A 504 -8.17 7.11 -7.63
CA ILE A 504 -8.82 5.93 -8.20
C ILE A 504 -10.14 5.67 -7.47
N MET A 505 -11.14 5.32 -8.24
CA MET A 505 -12.44 4.90 -7.76
C MET A 505 -12.89 3.66 -8.51
N SER A 506 -13.59 2.78 -7.85
CA SER A 506 -14.12 1.55 -8.41
C SER A 506 -15.64 1.47 -8.27
N TYR A 507 -16.27 0.78 -9.19
CA TYR A 507 -17.70 0.55 -9.17
C TYR A 507 -18.03 -0.84 -9.70
N ARG A 508 -18.64 -1.66 -8.88
CA ARG A 508 -19.27 -2.90 -9.29
C ARG A 508 -20.71 -2.61 -9.67
N ARG A 509 -21.16 -3.08 -10.82
CA ARG A 509 -22.52 -2.81 -11.31
C ARG A 509 -23.59 -3.18 -10.27
N GLY A 510 -24.48 -2.23 -9.97
CA GLY A 510 -25.52 -2.38 -8.94
C GLY A 510 -25.01 -2.24 -7.48
N GLY A 511 -23.72 -1.98 -7.28
CA GLY A 511 -23.14 -1.68 -5.99
C GLY A 511 -23.00 -0.18 -5.72
N LYS A 512 -22.10 0.16 -4.79
CA LYS A 512 -21.76 1.53 -4.44
C LYS A 512 -20.45 1.95 -5.11
N LEU A 513 -20.30 3.24 -5.35
CA LEU A 513 -19.01 3.83 -5.70
C LEU A 513 -18.06 3.70 -4.51
N LYS A 514 -16.84 3.22 -4.75
CA LYS A 514 -15.80 3.04 -3.73
C LYS A 514 -14.56 3.83 -4.11
N MET A 515 -14.03 4.60 -3.18
CA MET A 515 -12.68 5.17 -3.33
C MET A 515 -11.64 4.06 -3.17
N GLY A 516 -10.53 4.18 -3.91
CA GLY A 516 -9.45 3.22 -3.92
C GLY A 516 -9.36 2.35 -5.18
N PRO A 517 -8.23 1.65 -5.26
CA PRO A 517 -7.12 1.59 -4.32
C PRO A 517 -6.37 2.93 -4.17
N VAL A 518 -5.58 3.06 -3.10
CA VAL A 518 -4.63 4.17 -2.96
C VAL A 518 -3.50 4.00 -3.98
N TRP A 519 -3.01 5.13 -4.51
CA TRP A 519 -2.06 5.11 -5.62
C TRP A 519 -1.20 6.37 -5.65
N ASP A 520 0.08 6.25 -6.05
CA ASP A 520 1.00 7.37 -6.31
C ASP A 520 1.25 8.30 -5.10
N PHE A 521 2.14 7.86 -4.22
CA PHE A 521 2.53 8.62 -3.03
C PHE A 521 3.96 9.16 -3.08
N GLU A 522 4.63 9.13 -4.24
CA GLU A 522 6.02 9.57 -4.33
C GLU A 522 6.24 11.00 -3.81
N LYS A 523 5.25 11.89 -4.01
CA LYS A 523 5.30 13.30 -3.55
C LYS A 523 4.54 13.54 -2.24
N ALA A 524 4.41 12.53 -1.40
CA ALA A 524 3.76 12.60 -0.10
C ALA A 524 4.78 12.73 1.04
N PHE A 525 4.33 12.65 2.28
CA PHE A 525 5.14 12.60 3.51
C PHE A 525 6.18 13.74 3.64
N GLY A 526 5.83 14.93 3.17
CA GLY A 526 6.67 16.12 3.31
C GLY A 526 7.58 16.41 2.12
N ASP A 527 7.69 15.48 1.15
CA ASP A 527 8.46 15.63 -0.09
C ASP A 527 9.81 16.35 0.15
N ALA A 528 10.71 15.66 0.86
CA ALA A 528 12.04 16.17 1.24
C ALA A 528 12.04 17.58 1.90
N GLY A 529 11.00 17.86 2.70
CA GLY A 529 10.85 19.13 3.42
C GLY A 529 10.17 20.25 2.64
N SER A 530 9.72 19.99 1.41
CA SER A 530 9.01 20.99 0.59
C SER A 530 7.59 21.27 1.09
N THR A 531 6.99 20.33 1.82
CA THR A 531 5.61 20.41 2.30
C THR A 531 5.54 20.28 3.82
N GLY A 532 5.07 21.33 4.51
CA GLY A 532 4.90 21.35 5.97
C GLY A 532 3.85 20.34 6.46
N SER A 533 3.96 19.91 7.72
CA SER A 533 3.09 18.90 8.35
C SER A 533 1.67 19.40 8.64
N SER A 534 1.42 20.72 8.68
CA SER A 534 0.11 21.31 8.98
C SER A 534 -0.76 21.56 7.73
N GLY A 535 -2.04 21.81 7.94
CA GLY A 535 -3.03 22.13 6.90
C GLY A 535 -3.68 20.89 6.28
N PHE A 536 -5.00 20.97 6.04
CA PHE A 536 -5.74 19.95 5.29
C PHE A 536 -5.51 20.11 3.79
N ILE A 537 -5.40 18.99 3.08
CA ILE A 537 -5.23 18.98 1.63
C ILE A 537 -6.47 18.47 0.91
N ILE A 538 -7.21 17.51 1.49
CA ILE A 538 -8.37 16.87 0.86
C ILE A 538 -9.68 17.31 1.49
N LYS A 539 -9.72 17.54 2.81
CA LYS A 539 -10.95 17.91 3.54
C LYS A 539 -11.77 19.00 2.85
N ASN A 540 -11.11 19.98 2.24
CA ASN A 540 -11.76 21.18 1.69
C ASN A 540 -11.92 21.16 0.17
N VAL A 541 -11.61 20.04 -0.48
CA VAL A 541 -11.68 19.91 -1.94
C VAL A 541 -12.76 18.93 -2.38
N SER A 542 -13.28 19.14 -3.58
CA SER A 542 -14.25 18.29 -4.27
C SER A 542 -15.39 17.82 -3.37
N TRP A 543 -15.75 16.56 -3.42
CA TRP A 543 -16.84 15.94 -2.65
C TRP A 543 -16.60 15.96 -1.14
N TYR A 544 -15.33 15.92 -0.68
CA TYR A 544 -15.00 15.91 0.74
C TYR A 544 -15.41 17.19 1.45
N LYS A 545 -15.32 18.34 0.77
CA LYS A 545 -15.87 19.61 1.31
C LYS A 545 -17.35 19.50 1.68
N ARG A 546 -18.11 18.69 0.96
CA ARG A 546 -19.53 18.45 1.25
C ARG A 546 -19.72 17.34 2.29
N LEU A 547 -18.99 16.24 2.19
CA LEU A 547 -19.05 15.11 3.14
C LEU A 547 -18.75 15.57 4.56
N PHE A 548 -17.79 16.45 4.76
CA PHE A 548 -17.48 17.04 6.08
C PHE A 548 -18.58 17.93 6.67
N LYS A 549 -19.68 18.16 5.97
CA LYS A 549 -20.90 18.79 6.52
C LYS A 549 -21.87 17.77 7.13
N ASP A 550 -21.62 16.49 6.97
CA ASP A 550 -22.36 15.41 7.59
C ASP A 550 -21.70 15.03 8.93
N PRO A 551 -22.38 15.28 10.08
CA PRO A 551 -21.82 14.96 11.39
C PRO A 551 -21.48 13.47 11.57
N ALA A 552 -22.25 12.58 10.95
CA ALA A 552 -21.99 11.14 11.02
C ALA A 552 -20.72 10.77 10.25
N PHE A 553 -20.47 11.38 9.09
CA PHE A 553 -19.21 11.22 8.36
C PHE A 553 -18.02 11.72 9.19
N VAL A 554 -18.14 12.90 9.81
CA VAL A 554 -17.09 13.45 10.68
C VAL A 554 -16.81 12.52 11.86
N ALA A 555 -17.84 12.00 12.51
CA ALA A 555 -17.68 11.03 13.60
C ALA A 555 -16.94 9.77 13.15
N LYS A 556 -17.26 9.24 11.95
CA LYS A 556 -16.60 8.08 11.39
C LYS A 556 -15.12 8.35 11.02
N VAL A 557 -14.83 9.54 10.48
CA VAL A 557 -13.46 9.97 10.22
C VAL A 557 -12.66 10.04 11.53
N LYS A 558 -13.22 10.61 12.60
CA LYS A 558 -12.56 10.68 13.92
C LYS A 558 -12.29 9.30 14.50
N GLU A 559 -13.27 8.39 14.45
CA GLU A 559 -13.13 7.00 14.91
C GLU A 559 -11.98 6.30 14.17
N ARG A 560 -11.97 6.39 12.85
CA ARG A 560 -10.95 5.73 12.03
C ARG A 560 -9.58 6.40 12.14
N PHE A 561 -9.53 7.71 12.30
CA PHE A 561 -8.27 8.41 12.56
C PHE A 561 -7.65 8.00 13.91
N ALA A 562 -8.47 7.84 14.96
CA ALA A 562 -8.00 7.36 16.25
C ALA A 562 -7.27 6.00 16.11
N TYR A 563 -7.84 5.10 15.31
CA TYR A 563 -7.20 3.81 15.00
C TYR A 563 -5.81 3.99 14.36
N TYR A 564 -5.64 4.84 13.33
CA TYR A 564 -4.33 5.10 12.72
C TYR A 564 -3.36 5.78 13.70
N TYR A 565 -3.88 6.65 14.56
CA TYR A 565 -3.08 7.34 15.56
C TYR A 565 -2.55 6.37 16.64
N GLU A 566 -3.36 5.43 17.09
CA GLU A 566 -2.97 4.38 18.03
C GLU A 566 -1.91 3.43 17.45
N HIS A 567 -1.93 3.20 16.12
CA HIS A 567 -0.98 2.34 15.41
C HIS A 567 0.15 3.14 14.72
N GLN A 568 0.40 4.37 15.15
CA GLN A 568 1.47 5.18 14.59
C GLN A 568 2.84 4.52 14.74
N ASP A 569 3.09 3.84 15.85
CA ASP A 569 4.37 3.15 16.10
C ASP A 569 4.58 1.98 15.13
N ASP A 570 3.52 1.27 14.74
CA ASP A 570 3.59 0.20 13.74
C ASP A 570 3.97 0.77 12.36
N ILE A 571 3.42 1.95 12.01
CA ILE A 571 3.77 2.64 10.77
C ILE A 571 5.24 3.07 10.79
N LEU A 572 5.71 3.67 11.90
CA LEU A 572 7.12 4.08 12.06
C LEU A 572 8.07 2.88 12.07
N LYS A 573 7.66 1.75 12.63
CA LYS A 573 8.40 0.49 12.61
C LYS A 573 8.54 -0.04 11.18
N SER A 574 7.44 -0.07 10.41
CA SER A 574 7.47 -0.48 9.01
C SER A 574 8.41 0.40 8.15
N ILE A 575 8.43 1.72 8.40
CA ILE A 575 9.39 2.64 7.75
C ILE A 575 10.84 2.22 8.06
N ASN A 576 11.15 1.93 9.33
CA ASN A 576 12.51 1.53 9.73
C ASN A 576 12.93 0.19 9.10
N GLU A 577 12.04 -0.81 9.12
CA GLU A 577 12.31 -2.13 8.57
C GLU A 577 12.60 -2.05 7.06
N ASN A 578 11.76 -1.34 6.31
CA ASN A 578 11.99 -1.11 4.88
C ASN A 578 13.27 -0.30 4.62
N ALA A 579 13.58 0.71 5.45
CA ALA A 579 14.80 1.48 5.32
C ALA A 579 16.05 0.61 5.54
N GLN A 580 16.04 -0.29 6.51
CA GLN A 580 17.14 -1.22 6.73
C GLN A 580 17.27 -2.25 5.61
N TYR A 581 16.15 -2.74 5.09
CA TYR A 581 16.12 -3.65 3.95
C TYR A 581 16.76 -3.02 2.69
N LEU A 582 16.61 -1.70 2.52
CA LEU A 582 17.19 -0.96 1.39
C LEU A 582 18.65 -0.53 1.59
N LYS A 583 19.29 -0.86 2.71
CA LYS A 583 20.60 -0.32 3.10
C LYS A 583 21.65 -0.35 1.98
N TYR A 584 21.83 -1.47 1.31
CA TYR A 584 22.83 -1.63 0.25
C TYR A 584 22.30 -1.14 -1.10
N ALA A 585 21.02 -1.40 -1.37
CA ALA A 585 20.35 -1.00 -2.60
C ALA A 585 20.38 0.53 -2.82
N ILE A 586 20.15 1.31 -1.77
CA ILE A 586 20.23 2.78 -1.83
C ILE A 586 21.63 3.26 -2.20
N GLN A 587 22.69 2.61 -1.72
CA GLN A 587 24.05 2.98 -2.02
C GLN A 587 24.40 2.67 -3.47
N GLU A 588 23.98 1.50 -3.98
CA GLU A 588 24.14 1.13 -5.39
C GLU A 588 23.29 2.01 -6.33
N ASP A 589 22.05 2.30 -5.95
CA ASP A 589 21.17 3.19 -6.71
C ASP A 589 21.76 4.61 -6.81
N ASP A 590 22.29 5.12 -5.71
CA ASP A 590 22.95 6.44 -5.67
C ASP A 590 24.23 6.46 -6.52
N THR A 591 25.03 5.42 -6.48
CA THR A 591 26.22 5.28 -7.33
C THR A 591 25.83 5.26 -8.82
N LYS A 592 24.70 4.62 -9.15
CA LYS A 592 24.18 4.57 -10.52
C LYS A 592 23.60 5.91 -10.99
N TRP A 593 22.82 6.57 -10.13
CA TRP A 593 21.96 7.68 -10.53
C TRP A 593 22.31 9.02 -9.88
N ASP A 594 23.32 9.06 -8.99
CA ASP A 594 23.68 10.24 -8.17
C ASP A 594 22.45 10.82 -7.42
N THR A 595 21.64 9.93 -6.86
CA THR A 595 20.34 10.26 -6.23
C THR A 595 20.50 11.29 -5.11
N PHE A 596 21.59 11.21 -4.35
CA PHE A 596 21.92 12.11 -3.23
C PHE A 596 22.82 13.28 -3.61
N LEU A 597 23.13 13.49 -4.90
CA LEU A 597 24.05 14.56 -5.36
C LEU A 597 23.71 15.93 -4.75
N LYS A 598 22.43 16.24 -4.59
CA LYS A 598 21.97 17.51 -4.01
C LYS A 598 22.33 17.69 -2.53
N TYR A 599 22.56 16.59 -1.82
CA TYR A 599 22.80 16.54 -0.38
C TYR A 599 24.26 16.20 -0.04
N LYS A 600 25.04 15.72 -1.02
CA LYS A 600 26.45 15.32 -0.82
C LYS A 600 27.38 16.50 -0.72
N THR A 601 28.27 16.45 0.27
CA THR A 601 29.58 17.09 0.25
C THR A 601 30.65 16.04 -0.08
N SER A 602 31.90 16.41 -0.27
CA SER A 602 32.97 15.51 -0.72
C SER A 602 33.29 14.33 0.21
N GLU A 603 32.78 14.32 1.43
CA GLU A 603 33.08 13.32 2.48
C GLU A 603 31.84 12.57 2.97
N ASP A 604 30.64 12.85 2.41
CA ASP A 604 29.40 12.28 2.92
C ASP A 604 29.16 10.84 2.48
N ASN A 605 28.78 10.00 3.44
CA ASN A 605 28.35 8.63 3.21
C ASN A 605 26.86 8.62 2.83
N THR A 606 26.52 8.02 1.69
CA THR A 606 25.13 7.89 1.20
C THR A 606 24.18 7.32 2.23
N TRP A 607 24.60 6.29 2.97
CA TRP A 607 23.77 5.68 4.02
C TRP A 607 23.42 6.66 5.14
N VAL A 608 24.36 7.48 5.57
CA VAL A 608 24.13 8.50 6.61
C VAL A 608 23.15 9.56 6.11
N LEU A 609 23.32 10.02 4.87
CA LEU A 609 22.39 10.95 4.23
C LEU A 609 20.99 10.36 4.11
N TYR A 610 20.89 9.11 3.68
CA TYR A 610 19.63 8.38 3.58
C TYR A 610 18.92 8.28 4.94
N GLN A 611 19.64 7.86 5.99
CA GLN A 611 19.09 7.80 7.35
C GLN A 611 18.59 9.18 7.83
N GLY A 612 19.24 10.25 7.44
CA GLY A 612 18.79 11.63 7.68
C GLY A 612 17.44 11.93 7.02
N GLN A 613 17.24 11.50 5.77
CA GLN A 613 15.96 11.65 5.06
C GLN A 613 14.86 10.79 5.68
N VAL A 614 15.16 9.55 6.04
CA VAL A 614 14.22 8.66 6.74
C VAL A 614 13.80 9.26 8.09
N SER A 615 14.75 9.80 8.84
CA SER A 615 14.47 10.46 10.12
C SER A 615 13.60 11.70 9.95
N SER A 616 13.83 12.48 8.90
CA SER A 616 13.02 13.64 8.54
C SER A 616 11.58 13.24 8.18
N MET A 617 11.39 12.20 7.38
CA MET A 617 10.07 11.64 7.04
C MET A 617 9.32 11.19 8.30
N LYS A 618 9.97 10.47 9.20
CA LYS A 618 9.38 9.99 10.45
C LYS A 618 8.96 11.14 11.38
N SER A 619 9.83 12.13 11.53
CA SER A 619 9.53 13.33 12.31
C SER A 619 8.36 14.10 11.73
N TRP A 620 8.36 14.29 10.41
CA TRP A 620 7.25 14.93 9.70
C TRP A 620 5.93 14.17 9.89
N LEU A 621 5.93 12.85 9.77
CA LEU A 621 4.74 12.01 9.98
C LEU A 621 4.22 12.13 11.42
N THR A 622 5.11 12.09 12.41
CA THR A 622 4.75 12.25 13.83
C THR A 622 4.11 13.61 14.10
N GLU A 623 4.68 14.69 13.54
CA GLU A 623 4.09 16.02 13.64
C GLU A 623 2.75 16.12 12.92
N ARG A 624 2.65 15.49 11.74
CA ARG A 624 1.42 15.44 10.95
C ARG A 624 0.29 14.76 11.70
N MET A 625 0.55 13.60 12.28
CA MET A 625 -0.43 12.83 13.04
C MET A 625 -0.90 13.61 14.27
N ARG A 626 0.01 14.27 15.00
CA ARG A 626 -0.33 15.13 16.13
C ARG A 626 -1.20 16.33 15.68
N TRP A 627 -0.80 17.03 14.62
CA TRP A 627 -1.57 18.14 14.09
C TRP A 627 -2.98 17.72 13.68
N LEU A 628 -3.12 16.59 12.97
CA LEU A 628 -4.42 16.05 12.57
C LEU A 628 -5.28 15.68 13.81
N LYS A 629 -4.65 15.10 14.83
CA LYS A 629 -5.35 14.79 16.09
C LYS A 629 -5.96 16.03 16.71
N ASP A 630 -5.18 17.10 16.87
CA ASP A 630 -5.67 18.37 17.42
C ASP A 630 -6.83 18.94 16.58
N GLN A 631 -6.73 18.83 15.25
CA GLN A 631 -7.79 19.32 14.36
C GLN A 631 -9.06 18.47 14.45
N PHE A 632 -8.96 17.16 14.51
CA PHE A 632 -10.14 16.28 14.61
C PHE A 632 -10.77 16.34 16.01
N ASP A 633 -9.98 16.51 17.06
CA ASP A 633 -10.51 16.70 18.42
C ASP A 633 -11.31 18.01 18.52
N ALA A 634 -10.92 19.05 17.78
CA ALA A 634 -11.60 20.35 17.73
C ALA A 634 -12.87 20.38 16.84
N MET A 635 -13.17 19.33 16.07
CA MET A 635 -14.38 19.16 15.26
C MET A 635 -15.46 18.46 16.07
#